data_80ca664b894a5ac9821bb189190d24a1
#
_entry.id   80ca664b894a5ac9821bb189190d24a1
#
_cell.length_a   1.000
_cell.length_b   1.000
_cell.length_c   1.000
_cell.angle_alpha   90.00
_cell.angle_beta   90.00
_cell.angle_gamma   90.00
#
_symmetry.space_group_name_H-M   'P 1'
#
loop_
_entity.id
_entity.type
_entity.pdbx_description
1 polymer ?
#
loop_
_entity_poly.entity_id
_entity_poly.type
_entity_poly.pdbx_seq_one_letter_code
_entity_poly.pdbx_strand_id
1 'polypeptide(L)'
;MGRRVVERGTVVASVFQQRGDPRANNVEQVVAAARAVAGSVAESLESGQDVLVLGGDCTVEVGTVAGAVRDGSRVCLVYIDLDADLNTPDTGDGILDWMGVAHLLDVPGADRALAGVGTVRPLVGPDAVLLMAVDRATDAESELIERLGLRRETLQQVQADAAAVLERTAAWAAGFDRLLVHVDADVLDFAAFPIAENTRRVPGLQLETLAEILRGLCRLPNWRCLTVTEVNPAHADDEVTAFTRLVQVLSGALGDDTKAGTSS
;
A
#
# COMPACT_ATOMS: atom_id res chain seq x y z
N MET A 1 -12.51 -15.60 18.18
CA MET A 1 -13.78 -15.02 17.67
C MET A 1 -13.43 -14.36 16.36
N GLY A 2 -13.93 -14.84 15.21
CA GLY A 2 -13.57 -14.28 13.90
C GLY A 2 -13.98 -12.82 13.78
N ARG A 3 -13.20 -12.02 13.03
CA ARG A 3 -13.55 -10.61 12.73
C ARG A 3 -14.84 -10.55 11.93
N ARG A 4 -15.73 -9.64 12.27
CA ARG A 4 -16.94 -9.37 11.48
C ARG A 4 -16.59 -8.41 10.34
N VAL A 5 -16.79 -8.84 9.10
CA VAL A 5 -16.62 -7.98 7.92
C VAL A 5 -17.89 -7.14 7.72
N VAL A 6 -17.69 -5.84 7.53
CA VAL A 6 -18.75 -4.90 7.10
C VAL A 6 -18.34 -4.39 5.73
N GLU A 7 -19.05 -4.79 4.71
CA GLU A 7 -18.82 -4.34 3.35
C GLU A 7 -19.36 -2.91 3.16
N ARG A 8 -18.52 -2.02 2.66
CA ARG A 8 -18.88 -0.63 2.31
C ARG A 8 -19.20 -0.47 0.83
N GLY A 9 -19.05 -1.53 0.05
CA GLY A 9 -19.26 -1.53 -1.40
C GLY A 9 -18.15 -0.82 -2.19
N THR A 10 -18.41 -0.55 -3.45
CA THR A 10 -17.49 0.16 -4.33
C THR A 10 -17.59 1.66 -4.05
N VAL A 11 -16.54 2.24 -3.48
CA VAL A 11 -16.47 3.67 -3.15
C VAL A 11 -16.28 4.50 -4.42
N VAL A 12 -15.46 4.02 -5.35
CA VAL A 12 -15.19 4.65 -6.64
C VAL A 12 -15.11 3.57 -7.73
N ALA A 13 -15.68 3.83 -8.88
CA ALA A 13 -15.44 3.09 -10.10
C ALA A 13 -14.94 4.08 -11.16
N SER A 14 -13.73 3.87 -11.67
CA SER A 14 -13.11 4.72 -12.67
C SER A 14 -12.43 3.86 -13.73
N VAL A 15 -12.41 4.37 -14.96
CA VAL A 15 -11.66 3.77 -16.07
C VAL A 15 -10.59 4.75 -16.50
N PHE A 16 -9.37 4.27 -16.66
CA PHE A 16 -8.27 5.08 -17.15
C PHE A 16 -8.65 5.74 -18.50
N GLN A 17 -8.46 7.04 -18.57
CA GLN A 17 -8.62 7.82 -19.80
C GLN A 17 -7.52 8.88 -19.78
N GLN A 18 -6.67 8.89 -20.80
CA GLN A 18 -5.64 9.92 -20.90
C GLN A 18 -6.27 11.31 -21.05
N ARG A 19 -6.30 12.10 -19.94
CA ARG A 19 -6.91 13.42 -19.85
C ARG A 19 -6.09 14.34 -18.97
N GLY A 20 -6.20 15.64 -19.26
CA GLY A 20 -5.58 16.69 -18.45
C GLY A 20 -4.12 16.95 -18.80
N ASP A 21 -3.30 17.31 -17.82
CA ASP A 21 -1.86 17.52 -17.99
C ASP A 21 -1.19 16.18 -18.34
N PRO A 22 -0.45 16.07 -19.44
CA PRO A 22 0.23 14.82 -19.82
C PRO A 22 1.31 14.40 -18.80
N ARG A 23 1.73 15.28 -17.89
CA ARG A 23 2.66 14.97 -16.79
C ARG A 23 1.96 14.43 -15.55
N ALA A 24 0.62 14.55 -15.48
CA ALA A 24 -0.22 14.08 -14.39
C ALA A 24 -1.59 13.66 -14.95
N ASN A 25 -1.61 12.58 -15.71
CA ASN A 25 -2.81 12.11 -16.39
C ASN A 25 -3.92 11.80 -15.38
N ASN A 26 -5.13 12.26 -15.69
CA ASN A 26 -6.33 11.99 -14.88
C ASN A 26 -6.28 12.54 -13.44
N VAL A 27 -5.42 13.49 -13.12
CA VAL A 27 -5.25 13.99 -11.75
C VAL A 27 -6.56 14.40 -11.08
N GLU A 28 -7.51 14.99 -11.81
CA GLU A 28 -8.81 15.38 -11.25
C GLU A 28 -9.63 14.17 -10.79
N GLN A 29 -9.63 13.08 -11.58
CA GLN A 29 -10.33 11.85 -11.22
C GLN A 29 -9.63 11.15 -10.06
N VAL A 30 -8.29 11.10 -10.08
CA VAL A 30 -7.50 10.52 -8.99
C VAL A 30 -7.73 11.26 -7.68
N VAL A 31 -7.72 12.60 -7.71
CA VAL A 31 -8.04 13.43 -6.53
C VAL A 31 -9.48 13.19 -6.02
N ALA A 32 -10.45 13.06 -6.94
CA ALA A 32 -11.83 12.75 -6.55
C ALA A 32 -11.93 11.37 -5.89
N ALA A 33 -11.25 10.36 -6.46
CA ALA A 33 -11.17 9.02 -5.91
C ALA A 33 -10.52 9.01 -4.53
N ALA A 34 -9.34 9.63 -4.39
CA ALA A 34 -8.62 9.72 -3.13
C ALA A 34 -9.45 10.40 -2.02
N ARG A 35 -10.20 11.46 -2.35
CA ARG A 35 -11.12 12.12 -1.39
C ARG A 35 -12.26 11.22 -0.96
N ALA A 36 -12.84 10.45 -1.87
CA ALA A 36 -13.91 9.51 -1.55
C ALA A 36 -13.41 8.38 -0.64
N VAL A 37 -12.22 7.83 -0.95
CA VAL A 37 -11.55 6.83 -0.10
C VAL A 37 -11.24 7.41 1.28
N ALA A 38 -10.69 8.64 1.35
CA ALA A 38 -10.38 9.30 2.62
C ALA A 38 -11.63 9.45 3.52
N GLY A 39 -12.79 9.81 2.93
CA GLY A 39 -14.05 9.87 3.66
C GLY A 39 -14.45 8.53 4.24
N SER A 40 -14.45 7.47 3.43
CA SER A 40 -14.83 6.12 3.83
C SER A 40 -13.90 5.52 4.88
N VAL A 41 -12.59 5.73 4.74
CA VAL A 41 -11.57 5.29 5.71
C VAL A 41 -11.75 6.00 7.04
N ALA A 42 -11.91 7.34 7.04
CA ALA A 42 -12.11 8.11 8.26
C ALA A 42 -13.36 7.65 9.03
N GLU A 43 -14.51 7.51 8.35
CA GLU A 43 -15.75 7.01 8.96
C GLU A 43 -15.59 5.62 9.59
N SER A 44 -14.86 4.73 8.91
CA SER A 44 -14.62 3.38 9.41
C SER A 44 -13.75 3.40 10.66
N LEU A 45 -12.67 4.17 10.66
CA LEU A 45 -11.76 4.32 11.81
C LEU A 45 -12.44 5.01 12.99
N GLU A 46 -13.26 6.05 12.75
CA GLU A 46 -14.08 6.72 13.77
C GLU A 46 -15.09 5.75 14.41
N SER A 47 -15.56 4.76 13.64
CA SER A 47 -16.43 3.69 14.13
C SER A 47 -15.68 2.55 14.86
N GLY A 48 -14.36 2.68 15.05
CA GLY A 48 -13.51 1.66 15.69
C GLY A 48 -13.28 0.40 14.86
N GLN A 49 -13.44 0.51 13.53
CA GLN A 49 -13.22 -0.59 12.59
C GLN A 49 -11.80 -0.53 12.03
N ASP A 50 -11.17 -1.70 11.84
CA ASP A 50 -10.01 -1.82 10.97
C ASP A 50 -10.48 -1.85 9.51
N VAL A 51 -9.63 -1.42 8.57
CA VAL A 51 -10.01 -1.18 7.18
C VAL A 51 -9.22 -2.06 6.23
N LEU A 52 -9.90 -2.69 5.28
CA LEU A 52 -9.31 -3.28 4.08
C LEU A 52 -9.77 -2.46 2.88
N VAL A 53 -8.81 -1.86 2.17
CA VAL A 53 -9.03 -1.20 0.89
C VAL A 53 -8.55 -2.12 -0.22
N LEU A 54 -9.43 -2.42 -1.16
CA LEU A 54 -9.08 -3.12 -2.39
C LEU A 54 -9.14 -2.08 -3.50
N GLY A 55 -8.00 -1.69 -3.99
CA GLY A 55 -7.88 -0.56 -4.89
C GLY A 55 -7.71 -0.95 -6.35
N GLY A 56 -7.67 0.07 -7.21
CA GLY A 56 -7.11 0.01 -8.53
C GLY A 56 -5.60 0.14 -8.45
N ASP A 57 -5.08 1.34 -8.71
CA ASP A 57 -3.66 1.68 -8.66
C ASP A 57 -3.21 2.19 -7.28
N CYS A 58 -1.90 2.39 -7.12
CA CYS A 58 -1.28 2.77 -5.86
C CYS A 58 -1.64 4.18 -5.37
N THR A 59 -2.22 5.05 -6.22
CA THR A 59 -2.69 6.39 -5.81
C THR A 59 -3.82 6.34 -4.77
N VAL A 60 -4.54 5.21 -4.65
CA VAL A 60 -5.59 5.04 -3.65
C VAL A 60 -5.05 5.16 -2.22
N GLU A 61 -3.76 4.84 -2.00
CA GLU A 61 -3.12 4.97 -0.69
C GLU A 61 -3.07 6.43 -0.21
N VAL A 62 -3.01 7.40 -1.11
CA VAL A 62 -3.11 8.82 -0.73
C VAL A 62 -4.43 9.09 -0.01
N GLY A 63 -5.52 8.48 -0.48
CA GLY A 63 -6.82 8.55 0.18
C GLY A 63 -6.85 7.81 1.51
N THR A 64 -6.27 6.62 1.59
CA THR A 64 -6.20 5.81 2.82
C THR A 64 -5.47 6.57 3.92
N VAL A 65 -4.29 7.08 3.62
CA VAL A 65 -3.50 7.88 4.59
C VAL A 65 -4.23 9.17 4.97
N ALA A 66 -4.81 9.90 4.00
CA ALA A 66 -5.56 11.13 4.26
C ALA A 66 -6.74 10.90 5.22
N GLY A 67 -7.44 9.77 5.09
CA GLY A 67 -8.51 9.38 6.02
C GLY A 67 -7.97 9.03 7.40
N ALA A 68 -6.84 8.33 7.47
CA ALA A 68 -6.25 7.86 8.72
C ALA A 68 -5.63 8.97 9.58
N VAL A 69 -5.16 10.07 8.98
CA VAL A 69 -4.57 11.23 9.71
C VAL A 69 -5.61 12.27 10.12
N ARG A 70 -6.86 12.11 9.72
CA ARG A 70 -7.91 13.16 9.83
C ARG A 70 -8.17 13.64 11.26
N ASP A 71 -8.04 12.75 12.23
CA ASP A 71 -8.26 13.05 13.67
C ASP A 71 -6.99 13.49 14.40
N GLY A 72 -5.88 13.69 13.70
CA GLY A 72 -4.59 14.08 14.27
C GLY A 72 -3.75 12.93 14.78
N SER A 73 -4.15 11.68 14.59
CA SER A 73 -3.34 10.51 14.94
C SER A 73 -2.00 10.51 14.18
N ARG A 74 -0.94 10.11 14.87
CA ARG A 74 0.37 9.87 14.26
C ARG A 74 0.33 8.53 13.52
N VAL A 75 0.40 8.61 12.21
CA VAL A 75 0.29 7.45 11.31
C VAL A 75 1.66 7.08 10.79
N CYS A 76 1.97 5.78 10.70
CA CYS A 76 3.08 5.27 9.91
C CYS A 76 2.56 4.33 8.82
N LEU A 77 3.31 4.27 7.72
CA LEU A 77 3.01 3.48 6.54
C LEU A 77 4.16 2.52 6.23
N VAL A 78 3.86 1.23 6.15
CA VAL A 78 4.70 0.24 5.49
C VAL A 78 4.21 0.11 4.06
N TYR A 79 5.05 0.52 3.11
CA TYR A 79 4.76 0.50 1.68
C TYR A 79 5.52 -0.66 1.04
N ILE A 80 4.79 -1.75 0.71
CA ILE A 80 5.34 -3.02 0.21
C ILE A 80 5.19 -3.03 -1.30
N ASP A 81 6.31 -2.86 -2.00
CA ASP A 81 6.35 -2.66 -3.43
C ASP A 81 7.77 -2.94 -3.96
N LEU A 82 7.93 -3.28 -5.24
CA LEU A 82 9.24 -3.32 -5.91
C LEU A 82 9.70 -1.93 -6.33
N ASP A 83 8.80 -1.03 -6.66
CA ASP A 83 9.06 0.36 -7.04
C ASP A 83 9.02 1.28 -5.80
N ALA A 84 9.57 2.47 -5.90
CA ALA A 84 9.63 3.40 -4.76
C ALA A 84 8.48 4.42 -4.75
N ASP A 85 7.79 4.58 -5.86
CA ASP A 85 6.66 5.50 -6.09
C ASP A 85 6.94 6.96 -5.67
N LEU A 86 8.20 7.36 -5.85
CA LEU A 86 8.71 8.70 -5.52
C LEU A 86 8.88 9.60 -6.74
N ASN A 87 8.43 9.17 -7.92
CA ASN A 87 8.39 10.03 -9.08
C ASN A 87 7.38 11.17 -8.89
N THR A 88 7.55 12.22 -9.67
CA THR A 88 6.68 13.40 -9.69
C THR A 88 6.27 13.68 -11.14
N PRO A 89 5.30 14.57 -11.39
CA PRO A 89 5.00 15.04 -12.74
C PRO A 89 6.19 15.57 -13.54
N ASP A 90 7.26 15.99 -12.87
CA ASP A 90 8.48 16.49 -13.53
C ASP A 90 9.53 15.40 -13.80
N THR A 91 9.45 14.24 -13.14
CA THR A 91 10.42 13.12 -13.27
C THR A 91 9.82 11.85 -13.86
N GLY A 92 8.48 11.73 -13.87
CA GLY A 92 7.74 10.59 -14.40
C GLY A 92 7.26 10.81 -15.84
N ASP A 93 6.50 9.85 -16.34
CA ASP A 93 5.89 9.85 -17.67
C ASP A 93 4.41 10.28 -17.67
N GLY A 94 3.93 10.82 -16.54
CA GLY A 94 2.57 11.28 -16.34
C GLY A 94 1.60 10.22 -15.81
N ILE A 95 2.03 9.01 -15.55
CA ILE A 95 1.25 7.99 -14.86
C ILE A 95 1.40 8.22 -13.36
N LEU A 96 0.29 8.54 -12.68
CA LEU A 96 0.30 8.91 -11.25
C LEU A 96 0.54 7.71 -10.32
N ASP A 97 0.37 6.51 -10.81
CA ASP A 97 0.52 5.28 -10.05
C ASP A 97 1.87 5.24 -9.31
N TRP A 98 2.97 5.41 -10.00
CA TRP A 98 4.32 5.44 -9.39
C TRP A 98 4.75 6.79 -8.81
N MET A 99 3.77 7.56 -8.33
CA MET A 99 3.98 8.85 -7.66
C MET A 99 3.29 8.89 -6.28
N GLY A 100 2.76 7.76 -5.81
CA GLY A 100 1.96 7.70 -4.59
C GLY A 100 2.70 8.23 -3.38
N VAL A 101 3.89 7.70 -3.09
CA VAL A 101 4.72 8.09 -1.94
C VAL A 101 5.19 9.55 -2.06
N ALA A 102 5.51 10.02 -3.27
CA ALA A 102 5.87 11.42 -3.49
C ALA A 102 4.77 12.39 -3.06
N HIS A 103 3.51 12.06 -3.32
CA HIS A 103 2.36 12.88 -2.93
C HIS A 103 2.06 12.78 -1.43
N LEU A 104 2.25 11.63 -0.79
CA LEU A 104 2.12 11.47 0.67
C LEU A 104 3.10 12.38 1.42
N LEU A 105 4.34 12.46 0.93
CA LEU A 105 5.42 13.24 1.50
C LEU A 105 5.44 14.70 1.04
N ASP A 106 4.57 15.10 0.10
CA ASP A 106 4.54 16.43 -0.53
C ASP A 106 5.94 16.89 -1.00
N VAL A 107 6.66 16.00 -1.71
CA VAL A 107 7.98 16.32 -2.20
C VAL A 107 7.94 17.44 -3.27
N PRO A 108 9.03 18.19 -3.49
CA PRO A 108 9.08 19.16 -4.57
C PRO A 108 8.74 18.53 -5.93
N GLY A 109 7.78 19.11 -6.64
CA GLY A 109 7.27 18.59 -7.91
C GLY A 109 5.99 17.75 -7.79
N ALA A 110 5.58 17.32 -6.60
CA ALA A 110 4.31 16.63 -6.39
C ALA A 110 3.10 17.50 -6.82
N ASP A 111 2.08 16.88 -7.40
CA ASP A 111 0.85 17.59 -7.75
C ASP A 111 0.15 18.10 -6.50
N ARG A 112 -0.16 19.40 -6.51
CA ARG A 112 -0.71 20.08 -5.33
C ARG A 112 -2.11 19.62 -4.96
N ALA A 113 -2.92 19.25 -5.94
CA ALA A 113 -4.29 18.83 -5.68
C ALA A 113 -4.33 17.43 -5.05
N LEU A 114 -3.44 16.53 -5.49
CA LEU A 114 -3.34 15.19 -4.95
C LEU A 114 -2.64 15.20 -3.57
N ALA A 115 -1.51 15.88 -3.41
CA ALA A 115 -0.84 16.04 -2.13
C ALA A 115 -1.70 16.79 -1.08
N GLY A 116 -2.68 17.57 -1.53
CA GLY A 116 -3.63 18.33 -0.71
C GLY A 116 -4.99 17.66 -0.48
N VAL A 117 -5.10 16.34 -0.67
CA VAL A 117 -6.36 15.61 -0.47
C VAL A 117 -6.80 15.61 1.01
N GLY A 118 -5.86 15.51 1.94
CA GLY A 118 -6.15 15.44 3.38
C GLY A 118 -6.29 16.80 4.05
N THR A 119 -6.41 16.76 5.38
CA THR A 119 -6.52 17.94 6.25
C THR A 119 -5.17 18.53 6.65
N VAL A 120 -4.11 17.78 6.44
CA VAL A 120 -2.71 18.17 6.71
C VAL A 120 -1.85 17.97 5.46
N ARG A 121 -0.73 18.67 5.39
CA ARG A 121 0.21 18.59 4.26
C ARG A 121 1.64 18.89 4.75
N PRO A 122 2.62 17.97 4.58
CA PRO A 122 2.47 16.62 4.03
C PRO A 122 1.51 15.76 4.84
N LEU A 123 0.99 14.67 4.23
CA LEU A 123 0.12 13.71 4.94
C LEU A 123 0.89 12.94 6.00
N VAL A 124 2.13 12.56 5.70
CA VAL A 124 3.08 11.92 6.62
C VAL A 124 4.48 12.47 6.41
N GLY A 125 5.29 12.43 7.48
CA GLY A 125 6.72 12.78 7.39
C GLY A 125 7.57 11.62 6.90
N PRO A 126 8.83 11.89 6.45
CA PRO A 126 9.74 10.84 5.99
C PRO A 126 10.06 9.78 7.06
N ASP A 127 10.04 10.13 8.33
CA ASP A 127 10.24 9.23 9.48
C ASP A 127 9.08 8.25 9.68
N ALA A 128 7.93 8.54 9.07
CA ALA A 128 6.71 7.75 9.17
C ALA A 128 6.48 6.82 7.97
N VAL A 129 7.41 6.74 7.01
CA VAL A 129 7.32 5.84 5.84
C VAL A 129 8.45 4.83 5.88
N LEU A 130 8.12 3.56 5.70
CA LEU A 130 9.04 2.46 5.47
C LEU A 130 8.76 1.86 4.08
N LEU A 131 9.71 1.99 3.17
CA LEU A 131 9.71 1.32 1.88
C LEU A 131 10.19 -0.12 2.07
N MET A 132 9.32 -1.11 1.83
CA MET A 132 9.61 -2.53 2.03
C MET A 132 9.59 -3.28 0.71
N ALA A 133 10.63 -4.05 0.46
CA ALA A 133 10.90 -4.84 -0.74
C ALA A 133 11.30 -4.00 -1.97
N VAL A 134 11.52 -2.70 -1.83
CA VAL A 134 11.95 -1.85 -2.94
C VAL A 134 13.31 -2.32 -3.48
N ASP A 135 13.31 -2.74 -4.74
CA ASP A 135 14.46 -3.19 -5.51
C ASP A 135 14.72 -2.29 -6.73
N ARG A 136 13.78 -1.40 -7.02
CA ARG A 136 13.77 -0.55 -8.19
C ARG A 136 13.50 0.88 -7.77
N ALA A 137 14.40 1.74 -8.17
CA ALA A 137 14.26 3.17 -8.02
C ALA A 137 15.04 3.84 -9.16
N THR A 138 14.48 4.86 -9.75
CA THR A 138 15.21 5.74 -10.67
C THR A 138 16.30 6.50 -9.92
N ASP A 139 17.22 7.13 -10.65
CA ASP A 139 18.26 7.97 -10.02
C ASP A 139 17.62 9.09 -9.18
N ALA A 140 16.56 9.73 -9.69
CA ALA A 140 15.84 10.79 -8.99
C ALA A 140 15.16 10.29 -7.69
N GLU A 141 14.58 9.10 -7.71
CA GLU A 141 13.98 8.47 -6.52
C GLU A 141 15.05 8.08 -5.51
N SER A 142 16.17 7.52 -5.97
CA SER A 142 17.30 7.17 -5.12
C SER A 142 17.87 8.40 -4.39
N GLU A 143 18.03 9.52 -5.09
CA GLU A 143 18.43 10.79 -4.48
C GLU A 143 17.41 11.29 -3.45
N LEU A 144 16.11 11.11 -3.70
CA LEU A 144 15.05 11.47 -2.76
C LEU A 144 15.09 10.59 -1.50
N ILE A 145 15.23 9.28 -1.66
CA ILE A 145 15.34 8.32 -0.54
C ILE A 145 16.49 8.72 0.38
N GLU A 146 17.67 9.00 -0.19
CA GLU A 146 18.85 9.40 0.57
C GLU A 146 18.66 10.77 1.24
N ARG A 147 18.20 11.76 0.48
CA ARG A 147 18.02 13.14 0.98
C ARG A 147 16.99 13.23 2.11
N LEU A 148 15.90 12.46 2.03
CA LEU A 148 14.84 12.43 3.03
C LEU A 148 15.16 11.47 4.19
N GLY A 149 16.17 10.62 4.05
CA GLY A 149 16.50 9.58 5.02
C GLY A 149 15.39 8.56 5.21
N LEU A 150 14.69 8.20 4.11
CA LEU A 150 13.60 7.24 4.16
C LEU A 150 14.08 5.86 4.62
N ARG A 151 13.32 5.24 5.50
CA ARG A 151 13.57 3.85 5.90
C ARG A 151 13.33 2.92 4.73
N ARG A 152 14.23 1.96 4.54
CA ARG A 152 14.11 0.97 3.49
C ARG A 152 14.57 -0.41 3.97
N GLU A 153 13.74 -1.42 3.70
CA GLU A 153 14.09 -2.83 3.72
C GLU A 153 14.05 -3.35 2.28
N THR A 154 15.20 -3.68 1.73
CA THR A 154 15.29 -4.09 0.31
C THR A 154 14.66 -5.45 0.07
N LEU A 155 14.30 -5.78 -1.18
CA LEU A 155 13.82 -7.11 -1.56
C LEU A 155 14.77 -8.21 -1.05
N GLN A 156 16.08 -8.03 -1.23
CA GLN A 156 17.08 -8.99 -0.76
C GLN A 156 17.04 -9.19 0.76
N GLN A 157 16.88 -8.11 1.55
CA GLN A 157 16.78 -8.22 3.02
C GLN A 157 15.52 -8.97 3.43
N VAL A 158 14.39 -8.67 2.80
CA VAL A 158 13.11 -9.32 3.07
C VAL A 158 13.17 -10.81 2.72
N GLN A 159 13.73 -11.16 1.56
CA GLN A 159 13.91 -12.56 1.14
C GLN A 159 14.90 -13.34 2.02
N ALA A 160 15.93 -12.68 2.55
CA ALA A 160 16.93 -13.31 3.37
C ALA A 160 16.41 -13.64 4.79
N ASP A 161 15.65 -12.73 5.41
CA ASP A 161 15.14 -12.90 6.78
C ASP A 161 13.92 -12.01 7.03
N ALA A 162 12.75 -12.45 6.59
CA ALA A 162 11.49 -11.75 6.78
C ALA A 162 11.16 -11.55 8.28
N ALA A 163 11.55 -12.50 9.14
CA ALA A 163 11.27 -12.41 10.57
C ALA A 163 12.06 -11.25 11.22
N ALA A 164 13.35 -11.10 10.90
CA ALA A 164 14.15 -10.00 11.39
C ALA A 164 13.67 -8.64 10.84
N VAL A 165 13.21 -8.59 9.57
CA VAL A 165 12.57 -7.40 9.00
C VAL A 165 11.31 -7.02 9.77
N LEU A 166 10.44 -7.99 10.07
CA LEU A 166 9.23 -7.79 10.85
C LEU A 166 9.53 -7.27 12.26
N GLU A 167 10.54 -7.82 12.94
CA GLU A 167 10.94 -7.36 14.27
C GLU A 167 11.36 -5.88 14.27
N ARG A 168 12.22 -5.48 13.32
CA ARG A 168 12.63 -4.08 13.18
C ARG A 168 11.47 -3.17 12.83
N THR A 169 10.59 -3.61 11.93
CA THR A 169 9.40 -2.88 11.53
C THR A 169 8.43 -2.69 12.70
N ALA A 170 8.19 -3.74 13.48
CA ALA A 170 7.32 -3.67 14.66
C ALA A 170 7.88 -2.71 15.71
N ALA A 171 9.19 -2.76 15.97
CA ALA A 171 9.84 -1.84 16.91
C ALA A 171 9.71 -0.38 16.47
N TRP A 172 9.85 -0.09 15.18
CA TRP A 172 9.65 1.25 14.63
C TRP A 172 8.18 1.67 14.68
N ALA A 173 7.25 0.80 14.22
CA ALA A 173 5.83 1.11 14.17
C ALA A 173 5.22 1.36 15.56
N ALA A 174 5.78 0.78 16.62
CA ALA A 174 5.34 1.01 18.01
C ALA A 174 5.42 2.47 18.45
N GLY A 175 6.18 3.32 17.74
CA GLY A 175 6.25 4.76 17.98
C GLY A 175 5.05 5.55 17.47
N PHE A 176 4.10 4.93 16.78
CA PHE A 176 2.97 5.60 16.12
C PHE A 176 1.63 5.09 16.66
N ASP A 177 0.60 5.91 16.49
CA ASP A 177 -0.75 5.59 16.98
C ASP A 177 -1.47 4.61 16.04
N ARG A 178 -1.13 4.67 14.74
CA ARG A 178 -1.69 3.82 13.68
C ARG A 178 -0.61 3.34 12.73
N LEU A 179 -0.66 2.05 12.42
CA LEU A 179 0.09 1.43 11.34
C LEU A 179 -0.85 1.17 10.17
N LEU A 180 -0.48 1.66 9.00
CA LEU A 180 -1.07 1.32 7.72
C LEU A 180 -0.10 0.42 6.94
N VAL A 181 -0.64 -0.48 6.16
CA VAL A 181 0.12 -1.37 5.28
C VAL A 181 -0.43 -1.23 3.87
N HIS A 182 0.43 -0.90 2.94
CA HIS A 182 0.14 -0.90 1.51
C HIS A 182 0.85 -2.08 0.85
N VAL A 183 0.19 -2.73 -0.10
CA VAL A 183 0.74 -3.81 -0.92
C VAL A 183 0.39 -3.52 -2.36
N ASP A 184 1.42 -3.23 -3.17
CA ASP A 184 1.32 -3.40 -4.61
C ASP A 184 1.45 -4.89 -4.96
N ALA A 185 0.55 -5.42 -5.78
CA ALA A 185 0.59 -6.83 -6.18
C ALA A 185 1.84 -7.17 -7.01
N ASP A 186 2.47 -6.18 -7.64
CA ASP A 186 3.67 -6.39 -8.46
C ASP A 186 4.95 -6.61 -7.62
N VAL A 187 4.86 -6.46 -6.29
CA VAL A 187 5.92 -6.91 -5.37
C VAL A 187 6.15 -8.41 -5.47
N LEU A 188 5.15 -9.16 -5.92
CA LEU A 188 5.24 -10.61 -6.10
C LEU A 188 6.03 -10.97 -7.36
N ASP A 189 6.75 -12.08 -7.29
CA ASP A 189 7.40 -12.66 -8.46
C ASP A 189 6.34 -13.06 -9.50
N PHE A 190 6.21 -12.25 -10.55
CA PHE A 190 5.19 -12.46 -11.59
C PHE A 190 5.33 -13.80 -12.32
N ALA A 191 6.54 -14.35 -12.42
CA ALA A 191 6.74 -15.65 -13.06
C ALA A 191 6.22 -16.81 -12.21
N ALA A 192 6.24 -16.65 -10.87
CA ALA A 192 5.74 -17.63 -9.92
C ALA A 192 4.25 -17.43 -9.61
N PHE A 193 3.77 -16.18 -9.62
CA PHE A 193 2.38 -15.83 -9.26
C PHE A 193 1.89 -14.61 -10.06
N PRO A 194 1.41 -14.80 -11.30
CA PRO A 194 1.04 -13.74 -12.23
C PRO A 194 -0.33 -13.12 -11.87
N ILE A 195 -0.38 -12.34 -10.79
CA ILE A 195 -1.61 -11.72 -10.27
C ILE A 195 -1.60 -10.19 -10.39
N ALA A 196 -0.45 -9.57 -10.72
CA ALA A 196 -0.33 -8.13 -10.80
C ALA A 196 -0.77 -7.57 -12.16
N GLU A 197 -1.20 -6.31 -12.21
CA GLU A 197 -1.45 -5.58 -13.46
C GLU A 197 -0.15 -5.42 -14.25
N ASN A 198 0.94 -5.10 -13.57
CA ASN A 198 2.26 -5.01 -14.16
C ASN A 198 2.83 -6.40 -14.44
N THR A 199 3.07 -6.70 -15.72
CA THR A 199 3.50 -8.03 -16.18
C THR A 199 5.02 -8.20 -16.25
N ARG A 200 5.79 -7.34 -15.60
CA ARG A 200 7.25 -7.44 -15.57
C ARG A 200 7.70 -8.75 -14.95
N ARG A 201 8.56 -9.48 -15.66
CA ARG A 201 9.14 -10.74 -15.18
C ARG A 201 10.50 -10.46 -14.52
N VAL A 202 10.46 -9.95 -13.32
CA VAL A 202 11.64 -9.65 -12.48
C VAL A 202 11.52 -10.42 -11.18
N PRO A 203 12.62 -10.67 -10.45
CA PRO A 203 12.53 -11.25 -9.12
C PRO A 203 11.63 -10.41 -8.23
N GLY A 204 10.77 -11.09 -7.47
CA GLY A 204 9.87 -10.48 -6.51
C GLY A 204 9.71 -11.37 -5.28
N LEU A 205 8.81 -11.01 -4.37
CA LEU A 205 8.50 -11.83 -3.21
C LEU A 205 7.72 -13.09 -3.63
N GLN A 206 7.96 -14.18 -2.91
CA GLN A 206 7.07 -15.33 -2.97
C GLN A 206 5.79 -15.02 -2.19
N LEU A 207 4.66 -15.57 -2.63
CA LEU A 207 3.35 -15.35 -2.00
C LEU A 207 3.36 -15.75 -0.50
N GLU A 208 4.08 -16.79 -0.16
CA GLU A 208 4.24 -17.28 1.21
C GLU A 208 5.00 -16.29 2.10
N THR A 209 6.03 -15.63 1.55
CA THR A 209 6.78 -14.58 2.25
C THR A 209 5.90 -13.36 2.50
N LEU A 210 5.13 -12.92 1.48
CA LEU A 210 4.17 -11.85 1.66
C LEU A 210 3.12 -12.20 2.72
N ALA A 211 2.62 -13.45 2.71
CA ALA A 211 1.67 -13.93 3.71
C ALA A 211 2.23 -13.89 5.14
N GLU A 212 3.50 -14.22 5.33
CA GLU A 212 4.19 -14.12 6.62
C GLU A 212 4.27 -12.67 7.09
N ILE A 213 4.73 -11.77 6.21
CA ILE A 213 4.84 -10.34 6.49
C ILE A 213 3.49 -9.75 6.88
N LEU A 214 2.45 -9.98 6.08
CA LEU A 214 1.11 -9.44 6.35
C LEU A 214 0.54 -9.96 7.65
N ARG A 215 0.71 -11.26 7.96
CA ARG A 215 0.29 -11.82 9.26
C ARG A 215 1.01 -11.17 10.43
N GLY A 216 2.30 -10.88 10.29
CA GLY A 216 3.08 -10.19 11.31
C GLY A 216 2.59 -8.76 11.52
N LEU A 217 2.46 -7.98 10.45
CA LEU A 217 2.06 -6.56 10.52
C LEU A 217 0.61 -6.37 10.97
N CYS A 218 -0.34 -7.15 10.44
CA CYS A 218 -1.76 -7.04 10.80
C CYS A 218 -2.09 -7.51 12.22
N ARG A 219 -1.15 -8.15 12.93
CA ARG A 219 -1.28 -8.51 14.35
C ARG A 219 -0.75 -7.44 15.30
N LEU A 220 -0.05 -6.43 14.80
CA LEU A 220 0.44 -5.35 15.66
C LEU A 220 -0.74 -4.59 16.28
N PRO A 221 -0.65 -4.18 17.54
CA PRO A 221 -1.80 -3.61 18.27
C PRO A 221 -2.27 -2.28 17.69
N ASN A 222 -1.41 -1.56 16.99
CA ASN A 222 -1.70 -0.29 16.35
C ASN A 222 -2.03 -0.43 14.83
N TRP A 223 -2.04 -1.64 14.27
CA TRP A 223 -2.47 -1.83 12.90
C TRP A 223 -3.95 -1.44 12.70
N ARG A 224 -4.24 -0.71 11.59
CA ARG A 224 -5.60 -0.20 11.30
C ARG A 224 -6.04 -0.38 9.86
N CYS A 225 -5.14 -0.28 8.89
CA CYS A 225 -5.51 -0.37 7.49
C CYS A 225 -4.58 -1.32 6.72
N LEU A 226 -5.15 -2.07 5.79
CA LEU A 226 -4.44 -2.78 4.73
C LEU A 226 -5.02 -2.32 3.39
N THR A 227 -4.18 -1.80 2.52
CA THR A 227 -4.51 -1.47 1.13
C THR A 227 -3.84 -2.47 0.20
N VAL A 228 -4.57 -3.01 -0.77
CA VAL A 228 -4.03 -3.92 -1.79
C VAL A 228 -4.40 -3.38 -3.16
N THR A 229 -3.42 -3.18 -4.01
CA THR A 229 -3.52 -2.52 -5.32
C THR A 229 -2.96 -3.39 -6.43
N GLU A 230 -3.16 -2.95 -7.67
CA GLU A 230 -2.57 -3.53 -8.90
C GLU A 230 -2.90 -5.02 -9.11
N VAL A 231 -4.03 -5.50 -8.57
CA VAL A 231 -4.45 -6.91 -8.71
C VAL A 231 -5.19 -7.11 -10.01
N ASN A 232 -4.63 -7.91 -10.91
CA ASN A 232 -5.28 -8.36 -12.15
C ASN A 232 -5.18 -9.89 -12.32
N PRO A 233 -6.18 -10.65 -11.88
CA PRO A 233 -6.15 -12.10 -11.98
C PRO A 233 -6.22 -12.62 -13.42
N ALA A 234 -6.61 -11.78 -14.41
CA ALA A 234 -6.68 -12.19 -15.82
C ALA A 234 -5.32 -12.53 -16.45
N HIS A 235 -4.21 -12.21 -15.77
CA HIS A 235 -2.87 -12.60 -16.21
C HIS A 235 -2.49 -14.04 -15.80
N ALA A 236 -3.24 -14.65 -14.90
CA ALA A 236 -3.01 -16.04 -14.49
C ALA A 236 -3.69 -17.04 -15.43
N ASP A 237 -3.08 -18.20 -15.65
CA ASP A 237 -3.68 -19.29 -16.45
C ASP A 237 -5.00 -19.78 -15.84
N ASP A 238 -5.13 -19.73 -14.51
CA ASP A 238 -6.37 -19.99 -13.77
C ASP A 238 -6.65 -18.82 -12.82
N GLU A 239 -7.42 -17.86 -13.32
CA GLU A 239 -7.82 -16.63 -12.62
C GLU A 239 -8.47 -16.90 -11.26
N VAL A 240 -9.36 -17.90 -11.22
CA VAL A 240 -10.13 -18.24 -10.00
C VAL A 240 -9.22 -18.79 -8.93
N THR A 241 -8.33 -19.71 -9.30
CA THR A 241 -7.36 -20.29 -8.35
C THR A 241 -6.36 -19.24 -7.87
N ALA A 242 -5.83 -18.41 -8.76
CA ALA A 242 -4.88 -17.36 -8.38
C ALA A 242 -5.53 -16.34 -7.43
N PHE A 243 -6.71 -15.84 -7.78
CA PHE A 243 -7.44 -14.91 -6.93
C PHE A 243 -7.83 -15.52 -5.58
N THR A 244 -8.28 -16.79 -5.57
CA THR A 244 -8.61 -17.51 -4.34
C THR A 244 -7.40 -17.64 -3.41
N ARG A 245 -6.20 -17.93 -3.94
CA ARG A 245 -4.97 -17.99 -3.14
C ARG A 245 -4.63 -16.62 -2.53
N LEU A 246 -4.74 -15.54 -3.29
CA LEU A 246 -4.54 -14.18 -2.75
C LEU A 246 -5.54 -13.89 -1.63
N VAL A 247 -6.82 -14.16 -1.84
CA VAL A 247 -7.87 -13.98 -0.81
C VAL A 247 -7.58 -14.82 0.45
N GLN A 248 -7.07 -16.04 0.31
CA GLN A 248 -6.66 -16.87 1.45
C GLN A 248 -5.51 -16.23 2.23
N VAL A 249 -4.51 -15.66 1.55
CA VAL A 249 -3.42 -14.92 2.20
C VAL A 249 -3.94 -13.72 2.98
N LEU A 250 -4.77 -12.88 2.35
CA LEU A 250 -5.37 -11.71 3.00
C LEU A 250 -6.26 -12.12 4.19
N SER A 251 -7.09 -13.15 4.03
CA SER A 251 -7.94 -13.67 5.10
C SER A 251 -7.13 -14.23 6.27
N GLY A 252 -6.02 -14.94 5.99
CA GLY A 252 -5.11 -15.44 7.01
C GLY A 252 -4.35 -14.33 7.76
N ALA A 253 -4.06 -13.22 7.08
CA ALA A 253 -3.46 -12.03 7.72
C ALA A 253 -4.45 -11.29 8.60
N LEU A 254 -5.70 -11.18 8.17
CA LEU A 254 -6.76 -10.45 8.86
C LEU A 254 -7.53 -11.31 9.89
N GLY A 255 -7.43 -12.64 9.80
CA GLY A 255 -8.11 -13.58 10.69
C GLY A 255 -7.37 -13.79 12.01
N ASP A 256 -8.13 -14.15 13.06
CA ASP A 256 -7.53 -14.75 14.25
C ASP A 256 -7.20 -16.22 13.96
N ASP A 257 -5.92 -16.61 14.05
CA ASP A 257 -5.50 -18.03 14.10
C ASP A 257 -5.89 -18.69 15.43
N THR A 258 -7.13 -18.49 15.89
CA THR A 258 -7.68 -19.26 17.00
C THR A 258 -8.49 -20.40 16.46
N LYS A 259 -7.82 -21.55 16.33
CA LYS A 259 -8.28 -22.93 16.24
C LYS A 259 -7.89 -23.67 14.95
N ALA A 260 -6.63 -24.04 14.85
CA ALA A 260 -6.35 -25.45 14.60
C ALA A 260 -6.62 -26.19 15.94
N GLY A 261 -7.89 -26.27 16.27
CA GLY A 261 -8.35 -27.00 17.46
C GLY A 261 -8.34 -28.48 17.17
N THR A 262 -7.43 -29.20 17.79
CA THR A 262 -7.54 -30.59 18.18
C THR A 262 -9.00 -31.03 18.34
N SER A 263 -9.52 -31.76 17.37
CA SER A 263 -10.59 -32.71 17.61
C SER A 263 -9.94 -34.10 17.78
N SER A 264 -9.88 -34.48 19.06
CA SER A 264 -9.68 -35.86 19.49
C SER A 264 -10.84 -36.74 19.02
#